data_6d624998dfdcae799d8372c471cba268
#
_entry.id   6d624998dfdcae799d8372c471cba268
#
_cell.length_a   1.000
_cell.length_b   1.000
_cell.length_c   1.000
_cell.angle_alpha   90.00
_cell.angle_beta   90.00
_cell.angle_gamma   90.00
#
_symmetry.space_group_name_H-M   'P 1'
#
loop_
_entity.id
_entity.type
_entity.pdbx_description
1 polymer ?
#
loop_
_entity_poly.entity_id
_entity_poly.type
_entity_poly.pdbx_seq_one_letter_code
_entity_poly.pdbx_strand_id
1 'polypeptide(L)'
;MLLSALAFAAMGGLVKLAGGLGIPIMQIIFVRAVISVALCLVAIRRAHVHPLGQRRGLLLARGTVGFVALIAVFYAFIQLPYAQATMLQYLHPLFTTALAFYFLAERPTLATLGCIVVSLLGLGVMVSPYLQTDMPDRTYLLALLAGLGGALGSGVAYTLVRKLASSEHPSVIVLYFPMVCVPATLILGVREFIWPDLAGWTALLGVGLFTQLGQLSLTRAMQVDSASRTTSLSYLQIVFAAVLGWLFFNEIPSSATLAGAGLILLGAVVSAWNQPSRQNSDHAAQK
;
A
#
# COMPACT_ATOMS: atom_id res chain seq x y z
N MET A 1 -8.92 0.15 -8.70
CA MET A 1 -8.31 -0.53 -7.53
C MET A 1 -7.65 -1.87 -7.88
N LEU A 2 -8.27 -2.73 -8.66
CA LEU A 2 -7.66 -4.02 -9.09
C LEU A 2 -6.26 -3.87 -9.70
N LEU A 3 -6.09 -2.93 -10.63
CA LEU A 3 -4.79 -2.63 -11.23
C LEU A 3 -3.74 -2.20 -10.18
N SER A 4 -4.16 -1.42 -9.18
CA SER A 4 -3.28 -1.02 -8.08
C SER A 4 -2.85 -2.22 -7.24
N ALA A 5 -3.78 -3.10 -6.87
CA ALA A 5 -3.50 -4.29 -6.08
C ALA A 5 -2.55 -5.26 -6.82
N LEU A 6 -2.79 -5.50 -8.11
CA LEU A 6 -1.90 -6.32 -8.95
C LEU A 6 -0.50 -5.70 -9.09
N ALA A 7 -0.43 -4.39 -9.35
CA ALA A 7 0.85 -3.70 -9.48
C ALA A 7 1.66 -3.74 -8.18
N PHE A 8 1.02 -3.52 -7.02
CA PHE A 8 1.72 -3.65 -5.75
C PHE A 8 2.12 -5.08 -5.40
N ALA A 9 1.34 -6.09 -5.79
CA ALA A 9 1.74 -7.48 -5.64
C ALA A 9 2.97 -7.82 -6.50
N ALA A 10 2.98 -7.38 -7.77
CA ALA A 10 4.15 -7.54 -8.66
C ALA A 10 5.38 -6.80 -8.11
N MET A 11 5.18 -5.56 -7.62
CA MET A 11 6.24 -4.82 -6.94
C MET A 11 6.81 -5.60 -5.74
N GLY A 12 5.94 -6.17 -4.90
CA GLY A 12 6.37 -6.96 -3.73
C GLY A 12 7.19 -8.18 -4.11
N GLY A 13 6.81 -8.91 -5.16
CA GLY A 13 7.59 -10.02 -5.71
C GLY A 13 8.98 -9.57 -6.18
N LEU A 14 9.06 -8.45 -6.90
CA LEU A 14 10.34 -7.89 -7.34
C LEU A 14 11.20 -7.36 -6.20
N VAL A 15 10.62 -6.82 -5.13
CA VAL A 15 11.35 -6.44 -3.90
C VAL A 15 11.94 -7.70 -3.25
N LYS A 16 11.18 -8.80 -3.17
CA LYS A 16 11.68 -10.08 -2.67
C LYS A 16 12.84 -10.61 -3.49
N LEU A 17 12.74 -10.54 -4.84
CA LEU A 17 13.82 -10.92 -5.75
C LEU A 17 15.06 -10.04 -5.51
N ALA A 18 14.91 -8.71 -5.47
CA ALA A 18 16.02 -7.78 -5.24
C ALA A 18 16.69 -8.01 -3.88
N GLY A 19 15.90 -8.26 -2.81
CA GLY A 19 16.42 -8.61 -1.50
C GLY A 19 17.19 -9.93 -1.51
N GLY A 20 16.71 -10.95 -2.23
CA GLY A 20 17.41 -12.23 -2.43
C GLY A 20 18.74 -12.10 -3.18
N LEU A 21 18.89 -11.06 -4.01
CA LEU A 21 20.17 -10.69 -4.67
C LEU A 21 21.09 -9.85 -3.77
N GLY A 22 20.74 -9.65 -2.50
CA GLY A 22 21.57 -8.90 -1.52
C GLY A 22 21.47 -7.39 -1.65
N ILE A 23 20.53 -6.85 -2.41
CA ILE A 23 20.36 -5.39 -2.56
C ILE A 23 19.76 -4.81 -1.27
N PRO A 24 20.42 -3.79 -0.64
CA PRO A 24 19.94 -3.18 0.60
C PRO A 24 18.55 -2.53 0.42
N ILE A 25 17.70 -2.64 1.42
CA ILE A 25 16.33 -2.11 1.40
C ILE A 25 16.31 -0.61 1.11
N MET A 26 17.23 0.15 1.71
CA MET A 26 17.34 1.61 1.49
C MET A 26 17.66 1.93 0.02
N GLN A 27 18.44 1.10 -0.66
CA GLN A 27 18.74 1.24 -2.09
C GLN A 27 17.51 0.93 -2.95
N ILE A 28 16.75 -0.10 -2.60
CA ILE A 28 15.47 -0.43 -3.29
C ILE A 28 14.51 0.76 -3.17
N ILE A 29 14.36 1.33 -1.97
CA ILE A 29 13.51 2.51 -1.73
C ILE A 29 14.02 3.72 -2.51
N PHE A 30 15.33 3.95 -2.55
CA PHE A 30 15.94 5.05 -3.27
C PHE A 30 15.66 4.97 -4.77
N VAL A 31 16.01 3.85 -5.41
CA VAL A 31 15.86 3.68 -6.87
C VAL A 31 14.38 3.80 -7.28
N ARG A 32 13.47 3.15 -6.55
CA ARG A 32 12.04 3.28 -6.84
C ARG A 32 11.55 4.71 -6.67
N ALA A 33 12.08 5.45 -5.68
CA ALA A 33 11.68 6.83 -5.44
C ALA A 33 12.17 7.75 -6.57
N VAL A 34 13.42 7.59 -7.03
CA VAL A 34 13.95 8.32 -8.18
C VAL A 34 13.13 8.08 -9.44
N ILE A 35 12.81 6.81 -9.73
CA ILE A 35 11.96 6.46 -10.88
C ILE A 35 10.57 7.11 -10.74
N SER A 36 9.97 7.04 -9.55
CA SER A 36 8.66 7.67 -9.30
C SER A 36 8.70 9.19 -9.45
N VAL A 37 9.75 9.87 -8.98
CA VAL A 37 9.94 11.32 -9.20
C VAL A 37 10.00 11.63 -10.69
N ALA A 38 10.85 10.91 -11.44
CA ALA A 38 11.01 11.12 -12.88
C ALA A 38 9.67 10.94 -13.62
N LEU A 39 8.96 9.85 -13.36
CA LEU A 39 7.67 9.56 -14.00
C LEU A 39 6.57 10.56 -13.61
N CYS A 40 6.54 10.98 -12.33
CA CYS A 40 5.60 12.01 -11.89
C CYS A 40 5.89 13.36 -12.57
N LEU A 41 7.15 13.77 -12.68
CA LEU A 41 7.52 15.03 -13.35
C LEU A 41 7.14 15.00 -14.83
N VAL A 42 7.35 13.89 -15.53
CA VAL A 42 6.91 13.71 -16.91
C VAL A 42 5.39 13.82 -17.01
N ALA A 43 4.64 13.16 -16.13
CA ALA A 43 3.18 13.19 -16.11
C ALA A 43 2.64 14.59 -15.79
N ILE A 44 3.24 15.31 -14.86
CA ILE A 44 2.91 16.68 -14.45
C ILE A 44 3.14 17.65 -15.62
N ARG A 45 4.29 17.52 -16.30
CA ARG A 45 4.60 18.35 -17.50
C ARG A 45 3.59 18.12 -18.63
N ARG A 46 3.26 16.83 -18.90
CA ARG A 46 2.26 16.49 -19.95
C ARG A 46 0.85 16.97 -19.60
N ALA A 47 0.50 17.01 -18.32
CA ALA A 47 -0.80 17.51 -17.86
C ALA A 47 -0.84 19.03 -17.70
N HIS A 48 0.27 19.75 -17.94
CA HIS A 48 0.40 21.20 -17.74
C HIS A 48 -0.02 21.66 -16.34
N VAL A 49 0.26 20.84 -15.29
CA VAL A 49 -0.11 21.13 -13.90
C VAL A 49 1.11 21.63 -13.14
N HIS A 50 0.88 22.51 -12.16
CA HIS A 50 1.97 23.02 -11.34
C HIS A 50 2.51 21.92 -10.40
N PRO A 51 3.83 21.62 -10.39
CA PRO A 51 4.40 20.48 -9.65
C PRO A 51 4.26 20.60 -8.11
N LEU A 52 4.19 21.81 -7.58
CA LEU A 52 4.08 22.05 -6.15
C LEU A 52 2.65 21.94 -5.62
N GLY A 53 1.63 21.80 -6.51
CA GLY A 53 0.24 21.75 -6.11
C GLY A 53 -0.25 23.00 -5.37
N GLN A 54 -1.48 22.94 -4.86
CA GLN A 54 -2.12 24.04 -4.13
C GLN A 54 -1.99 23.84 -2.61
N ARG A 55 -2.21 22.61 -2.11
CA ARG A 55 -2.23 22.28 -0.67
C ARG A 55 -0.90 21.70 -0.19
N ARG A 56 0.19 22.47 -0.35
CA ARG A 56 1.58 22.03 -0.08
C ARG A 56 1.78 21.41 1.30
N GLY A 57 1.17 21.99 2.35
CA GLY A 57 1.29 21.45 3.72
C GLY A 57 0.72 20.05 3.86
N LEU A 58 -0.46 19.77 3.27
CA LEU A 58 -1.06 18.43 3.29
C LEU A 58 -0.29 17.44 2.40
N LEU A 59 0.23 17.90 1.27
CA LEU A 59 1.07 17.11 0.38
C LEU A 59 2.37 16.69 1.08
N LEU A 60 3.04 17.62 1.78
CA LEU A 60 4.22 17.32 2.57
C LEU A 60 3.90 16.38 3.75
N ALA A 61 2.80 16.64 4.48
CA ALA A 61 2.34 15.76 5.55
C ALA A 61 2.09 14.34 5.04
N ARG A 62 1.47 14.16 3.85
CA ARG A 62 1.30 12.86 3.22
C ARG A 62 2.63 12.19 2.91
N GLY A 63 3.61 12.94 2.40
CA GLY A 63 4.95 12.45 2.10
C GLY A 63 5.70 11.98 3.34
N THR A 64 5.74 12.81 4.38
CA THR A 64 6.46 12.54 5.63
C THR A 64 5.81 11.42 6.44
N VAL A 65 4.49 11.45 6.63
CA VAL A 65 3.76 10.37 7.32
C VAL A 65 3.93 9.04 6.57
N GLY A 66 3.83 9.06 5.23
CA GLY A 66 4.05 7.87 4.43
C GLY A 66 5.46 7.32 4.57
N PHE A 67 6.48 8.17 4.64
CA PHE A 67 7.87 7.74 4.82
C PHE A 67 8.12 7.15 6.22
N VAL A 68 7.64 7.80 7.27
CA VAL A 68 7.74 7.28 8.65
C VAL A 68 7.02 5.95 8.78
N ALA A 69 5.79 5.85 8.22
CA ALA A 69 5.04 4.61 8.18
C ALA A 69 5.81 3.49 7.45
N LEU A 70 6.46 3.81 6.33
CA LEU A 70 7.25 2.85 5.56
C LEU A 70 8.44 2.29 6.37
N ILE A 71 9.17 3.15 7.09
CA ILE A 71 10.26 2.71 7.97
C ILE A 71 9.73 1.79 9.06
N ALA A 72 8.64 2.15 9.72
CA ALA A 72 8.03 1.36 10.77
C ALA A 72 7.57 -0.03 10.26
N VAL A 73 6.95 -0.07 9.08
CA VAL A 73 6.56 -1.32 8.41
C VAL A 73 7.79 -2.17 8.08
N PHE A 74 8.85 -1.58 7.52
CA PHE A 74 10.06 -2.33 7.18
C PHE A 74 10.79 -2.85 8.40
N TYR A 75 10.82 -2.08 9.49
CA TYR A 75 11.34 -2.57 10.76
C TYR A 75 10.56 -3.80 11.25
N ALA A 76 9.23 -3.77 11.18
CA ALA A 76 8.39 -4.91 11.51
C ALA A 76 8.68 -6.12 10.59
N PHE A 77 8.85 -5.92 9.28
CA PHE A 77 9.20 -6.99 8.34
C PHE A 77 10.56 -7.64 8.60
N ILE A 78 11.52 -6.88 9.14
CA ILE A 78 12.86 -7.40 9.46
C ILE A 78 12.83 -8.19 10.77
N GLN A 79 12.10 -7.73 11.77
CA GLN A 79 12.13 -8.27 13.13
C GLN A 79 11.06 -9.33 13.41
N LEU A 80 9.95 -9.34 12.67
CA LEU A 80 8.85 -10.29 12.85
C LEU A 80 8.86 -11.36 11.75
N PRO A 81 8.28 -12.55 12.04
CA PRO A 81 7.92 -13.48 10.99
C PRO A 81 7.09 -12.78 9.91
N TYR A 82 7.42 -13.04 8.63
CA TYR A 82 6.85 -12.31 7.48
C TYR A 82 5.30 -12.29 7.50
N ALA A 83 4.70 -13.42 7.87
CA ALA A 83 3.25 -13.55 7.99
C ALA A 83 2.65 -12.58 9.03
N GLN A 84 3.27 -12.48 10.23
CA GLN A 84 2.79 -11.57 11.28
C GLN A 84 2.95 -10.10 10.87
N ALA A 85 4.10 -9.72 10.31
CA ALA A 85 4.34 -8.37 9.82
C ALA A 85 3.34 -7.98 8.72
N THR A 86 3.03 -8.91 7.81
CA THR A 86 2.02 -8.74 6.76
C THR A 86 0.63 -8.53 7.37
N MET A 87 0.24 -9.33 8.35
CA MET A 87 -1.04 -9.18 9.05
C MET A 87 -1.19 -7.78 9.67
N LEU A 88 -0.15 -7.31 10.35
CA LEU A 88 -0.15 -5.96 10.94
C LEU A 88 -0.29 -4.88 9.87
N GLN A 89 0.46 -4.98 8.77
CA GLN A 89 0.38 -4.03 7.67
C GLN A 89 -1.03 -3.97 7.07
N TYR A 90 -1.70 -5.09 6.92
CA TYR A 90 -3.06 -5.13 6.35
C TYR A 90 -4.17 -4.73 7.34
N LEU A 91 -3.85 -4.21 8.52
CA LEU A 91 -4.78 -3.44 9.36
C LEU A 91 -5.02 -2.01 8.84
N HIS A 92 -4.19 -1.51 7.89
CA HIS A 92 -4.34 -0.15 7.38
C HIS A 92 -5.73 0.18 6.78
N PRO A 93 -6.49 -0.73 6.12
CA PRO A 93 -7.83 -0.40 5.66
C PRO A 93 -8.81 -0.11 6.80
N LEU A 94 -8.65 -0.81 7.94
CA LEU A 94 -9.44 -0.54 9.15
C LEU A 94 -9.16 0.87 9.67
N PHE A 95 -7.87 1.23 9.82
CA PHE A 95 -7.48 2.57 10.24
C PHE A 95 -7.91 3.65 9.24
N THR A 96 -7.75 3.41 7.93
CA THR A 96 -8.22 4.35 6.90
C THR A 96 -9.73 4.57 7.00
N THR A 97 -10.51 3.50 7.19
CA THR A 97 -11.97 3.59 7.33
C THR A 97 -12.37 4.41 8.56
N ALA A 98 -11.75 4.15 9.72
CA ALA A 98 -12.00 4.91 10.94
C ALA A 98 -11.64 6.39 10.77
N LEU A 99 -10.45 6.68 10.22
CA LEU A 99 -9.99 8.06 10.00
C LEU A 99 -10.84 8.80 8.96
N ALA A 100 -11.26 8.12 7.88
CA ALA A 100 -12.14 8.70 6.88
C ALA A 100 -13.52 9.04 7.46
N PHE A 101 -14.06 8.20 8.35
CA PHE A 101 -15.30 8.49 9.07
C PHE A 101 -15.17 9.76 9.92
N TYR A 102 -14.09 9.88 10.73
CA TYR A 102 -13.91 11.03 11.63
C TYR A 102 -13.50 12.32 10.91
N PHE A 103 -12.59 12.25 9.94
CA PHE A 103 -11.97 13.45 9.35
C PHE A 103 -12.55 13.85 7.99
N LEU A 104 -13.19 12.93 7.26
CA LEU A 104 -13.78 13.19 5.96
C LEU A 104 -15.30 13.09 5.96
N ALA A 105 -15.92 12.75 7.11
CA ALA A 105 -17.34 12.47 7.25
C ALA A 105 -17.86 11.39 6.26
N GLU A 106 -16.97 10.51 5.79
CA GLU A 106 -17.33 9.39 4.91
C GLU A 106 -17.94 8.26 5.75
N ARG A 107 -19.19 7.91 5.51
CA ARG A 107 -19.85 6.78 6.19
C ARG A 107 -19.57 5.49 5.41
N PRO A 108 -18.84 4.51 5.99
CA PRO A 108 -18.65 3.23 5.33
C PRO A 108 -19.99 2.49 5.17
N THR A 109 -20.18 1.84 4.03
CA THR A 109 -21.36 0.99 3.83
C THR A 109 -21.20 -0.31 4.61
N LEU A 110 -22.32 -0.98 4.93
CA LEU A 110 -22.30 -2.31 5.57
C LEU A 110 -21.51 -3.32 4.73
N ALA A 111 -21.60 -3.22 3.40
CA ALA A 111 -20.80 -4.05 2.50
C ALA A 111 -19.29 -3.80 2.62
N THR A 112 -18.87 -2.54 2.78
CA THR A 112 -17.44 -2.18 3.02
C THR A 112 -16.96 -2.74 4.36
N LEU A 113 -17.75 -2.57 5.44
CA LEU A 113 -17.42 -3.13 6.75
C LEU A 113 -17.37 -4.66 6.71
N GLY A 114 -18.34 -5.31 6.05
CA GLY A 114 -18.35 -6.75 5.83
C GLY A 114 -17.11 -7.22 5.06
N CYS A 115 -16.72 -6.51 4.00
CA CYS A 115 -15.49 -6.80 3.25
C CYS A 115 -14.25 -6.74 4.15
N ILE A 116 -14.12 -5.71 4.97
CA ILE A 116 -12.99 -5.57 5.91
C ILE A 116 -12.95 -6.74 6.90
N VAL A 117 -14.08 -7.06 7.54
CA VAL A 117 -14.17 -8.15 8.52
C VAL A 117 -13.84 -9.49 7.88
N VAL A 118 -14.48 -9.82 6.76
CA VAL A 118 -14.25 -11.10 6.06
C VAL A 118 -12.82 -11.20 5.55
N SER A 119 -12.24 -10.10 5.05
CA SER A 119 -10.85 -10.08 4.61
C SER A 119 -9.85 -10.24 5.76
N LEU A 120 -10.12 -9.64 6.93
CA LEU A 120 -9.31 -9.84 8.13
C LEU A 120 -9.39 -11.28 8.65
N LEU A 121 -10.58 -11.90 8.61
CA LEU A 121 -10.73 -13.32 8.95
C LEU A 121 -9.97 -14.20 7.96
N GLY A 122 -10.07 -13.92 6.66
CA GLY A 122 -9.31 -14.62 5.63
C GLY A 122 -7.80 -14.50 5.83
N LEU A 123 -7.32 -13.30 6.16
CA LEU A 123 -5.92 -13.06 6.50
C LEU A 123 -5.51 -13.85 7.75
N GLY A 124 -6.33 -13.86 8.81
CA GLY A 124 -6.10 -14.64 10.02
C GLY A 124 -5.98 -16.14 9.74
N VAL A 125 -6.83 -16.69 8.87
CA VAL A 125 -6.76 -18.09 8.42
C VAL A 125 -5.47 -18.34 7.66
N MET A 126 -5.05 -17.47 6.74
CA MET A 126 -3.80 -17.63 5.98
C MET A 126 -2.56 -17.63 6.88
N VAL A 127 -2.58 -16.86 7.96
CA VAL A 127 -1.44 -16.65 8.86
C VAL A 127 -1.43 -17.62 10.03
N SER A 128 -2.57 -18.26 10.35
CA SER A 128 -2.70 -19.15 11.51
C SER A 128 -1.61 -20.24 11.64
N PRO A 129 -1.08 -20.86 10.56
CA PRO A 129 0.00 -21.85 10.70
C PRO A 129 1.33 -21.25 11.18
N TYR A 130 1.51 -19.92 11.06
CA TYR A 130 2.75 -19.21 11.38
C TYR A 130 2.71 -18.48 12.72
N LEU A 131 1.58 -18.56 13.47
CA LEU A 131 1.41 -17.87 14.75
C LEU A 131 2.08 -18.59 15.95
N GLN A 132 2.61 -19.80 15.74
CA GLN A 132 3.24 -20.61 16.79
C GLN A 132 4.73 -20.23 16.96
N THR A 133 5.03 -19.03 17.39
CA THR A 133 6.42 -18.62 17.66
C THR A 133 6.54 -18.20 19.13
N ASP A 134 7.30 -18.96 19.89
CA ASP A 134 7.65 -18.67 21.29
C ASP A 134 8.69 -17.55 21.36
N MET A 135 8.29 -16.29 21.35
CA MET A 135 9.23 -15.18 21.59
C MET A 135 8.57 -13.92 22.15
N PRO A 136 8.49 -13.72 23.44
CA PRO A 136 8.26 -12.39 24.01
C PRO A 136 9.60 -11.74 24.41
N ASP A 137 10.39 -11.28 23.45
CA ASP A 137 11.53 -10.40 23.71
C ASP A 137 11.10 -8.92 23.49
N ARG A 138 11.83 -8.01 24.16
CA ARG A 138 11.63 -6.54 24.01
C ARG A 138 11.67 -6.12 22.53
N THR A 139 12.54 -6.72 21.74
CA THR A 139 12.66 -6.47 20.29
C THR A 139 11.40 -6.87 19.56
N TYR A 140 10.79 -8.00 19.92
CA TYR A 140 9.53 -8.46 19.33
C TYR A 140 8.37 -7.52 19.65
N LEU A 141 8.25 -7.04 20.89
CA LEU A 141 7.23 -6.07 21.28
C LEU A 141 7.41 -4.75 20.53
N LEU A 142 8.63 -4.23 20.41
CA LEU A 142 8.92 -3.03 19.64
C LEU A 142 8.57 -3.20 18.16
N ALA A 143 8.80 -4.38 17.59
CA ALA A 143 8.47 -4.68 16.22
C ALA A 143 6.94 -4.77 15.98
N LEU A 144 6.18 -5.33 16.95
CA LEU A 144 4.72 -5.31 16.92
C LEU A 144 4.18 -3.88 16.96
N LEU A 145 4.69 -3.06 17.88
CA LEU A 145 4.29 -1.64 18.00
C LEU A 145 4.65 -0.84 16.73
N ALA A 146 5.83 -1.10 16.15
CA ALA A 146 6.23 -0.50 14.90
C ALA A 146 5.32 -0.94 13.74
N GLY A 147 4.95 -2.22 13.65
CA GLY A 147 4.01 -2.74 12.65
C GLY A 147 2.63 -2.09 12.76
N LEU A 148 2.09 -1.99 13.97
CA LEU A 148 0.82 -1.29 14.23
C LEU A 148 0.92 0.20 13.91
N GLY A 149 1.98 0.87 14.35
CA GLY A 149 2.25 2.28 14.05
C GLY A 149 2.39 2.53 12.55
N GLY A 150 3.05 1.62 11.84
CA GLY A 150 3.18 1.64 10.38
C GLY A 150 1.84 1.48 9.66
N ALA A 151 0.98 0.57 10.12
CA ALA A 151 -0.37 0.39 9.60
C ALA A 151 -1.25 1.62 9.84
N LEU A 152 -1.20 2.20 11.06
CA LEU A 152 -1.90 3.45 11.38
C LEU A 152 -1.38 4.60 10.52
N GLY A 153 -0.07 4.77 10.41
CA GLY A 153 0.55 5.79 9.56
C GLY A 153 0.18 5.64 8.08
N SER A 154 0.08 4.41 7.58
CA SER A 154 -0.45 4.11 6.24
C SER A 154 -1.92 4.53 6.12
N GLY A 155 -2.74 4.28 7.15
CA GLY A 155 -4.13 4.73 7.22
C GLY A 155 -4.25 6.25 7.15
N VAL A 156 -3.42 6.97 7.91
CA VAL A 156 -3.33 8.44 7.85
C VAL A 156 -2.92 8.92 6.46
N ALA A 157 -1.87 8.31 5.88
CA ALA A 157 -1.39 8.66 4.55
C ALA A 157 -2.47 8.48 3.48
N TYR A 158 -3.25 7.40 3.50
CA TYR A 158 -4.33 7.16 2.56
C TYR A 158 -5.52 8.10 2.77
N THR A 159 -5.84 8.44 4.01
CA THR A 159 -6.85 9.46 4.33
C THR A 159 -6.43 10.84 3.79
N LEU A 160 -5.15 11.20 3.91
CA LEU A 160 -4.60 12.42 3.29
C LEU A 160 -4.66 12.36 1.75
N VAL A 161 -4.33 11.22 1.13
CA VAL A 161 -4.49 11.02 -0.32
C VAL A 161 -5.93 11.27 -0.74
N ARG A 162 -6.91 10.70 -0.02
CA ARG A 162 -8.34 10.93 -0.30
C ARG A 162 -8.73 12.40 -0.19
N LYS A 163 -8.29 13.08 0.88
CA LYS A 163 -8.55 14.51 1.08
C LYS A 163 -7.93 15.39 -0.02
N LEU A 164 -6.74 15.02 -0.49
CA LEU A 164 -6.05 15.72 -1.58
C LEU A 164 -6.62 15.39 -2.96
N ALA A 165 -7.21 14.21 -3.14
CA ALA A 165 -7.73 13.74 -4.42
C ALA A 165 -8.85 14.63 -4.99
N SER A 166 -9.53 15.42 -4.16
CA SER A 166 -10.56 16.37 -4.58
C SER A 166 -10.01 17.69 -5.14
N SER A 167 -8.74 18.03 -4.87
CA SER A 167 -8.18 19.35 -5.19
C SER A 167 -6.84 19.29 -5.93
N GLU A 168 -6.18 18.13 -5.95
CA GLU A 168 -4.84 17.99 -6.53
C GLU A 168 -4.81 16.94 -7.63
N HIS A 169 -3.93 17.15 -8.61
CA HIS A 169 -3.71 16.15 -9.66
C HIS A 169 -3.04 14.89 -9.07
N PRO A 170 -3.44 13.66 -9.48
CA PRO A 170 -2.89 12.42 -8.93
C PRO A 170 -1.37 12.36 -8.92
N SER A 171 -0.73 12.80 -10.01
CA SER A 171 0.73 12.80 -10.13
C SER A 171 1.41 13.74 -9.13
N VAL A 172 0.76 14.84 -8.73
CA VAL A 172 1.27 15.76 -7.70
C VAL A 172 1.18 15.10 -6.32
N ILE A 173 0.06 14.45 -6.02
CA ILE A 173 -0.13 13.73 -4.74
C ILE A 173 0.93 12.62 -4.59
N VAL A 174 1.17 11.86 -5.68
CA VAL A 174 2.14 10.77 -5.67
C VAL A 174 3.58 11.28 -5.57
N LEU A 175 3.89 12.44 -6.18
CA LEU A 175 5.25 13.01 -6.21
C LEU A 175 5.83 13.30 -4.83
N TYR A 176 5.04 13.80 -3.90
CA TYR A 176 5.55 14.26 -2.60
C TYR A 176 6.15 13.14 -1.74
N PHE A 177 5.62 11.91 -1.85
CA PHE A 177 6.18 10.78 -1.12
C PHE A 177 7.61 10.43 -1.56
N PRO A 178 7.90 10.17 -2.84
CA PRO A 178 9.26 9.89 -3.26
C PRO A 178 10.19 11.12 -3.11
N MET A 179 9.68 12.35 -3.20
CA MET A 179 10.47 13.55 -2.89
C MET A 179 11.00 13.57 -1.45
N VAL A 180 10.26 13.02 -0.50
CA VAL A 180 10.73 12.84 0.88
C VAL A 180 11.67 11.62 0.98
N CYS A 181 11.34 10.52 0.30
CA CYS A 181 12.12 9.29 0.35
C CYS A 181 13.56 9.48 -0.19
N VAL A 182 13.74 10.20 -1.30
CA VAL A 182 15.07 10.36 -1.94
C VAL A 182 16.12 10.94 -0.98
N PRO A 183 15.95 12.14 -0.40
CA PRO A 183 16.94 12.69 0.54
C PRO A 183 17.06 11.83 1.80
N ALA A 184 15.97 11.30 2.31
CA ALA A 184 16.00 10.51 3.54
C ALA A 184 16.79 9.20 3.37
N THR A 185 16.62 8.48 2.27
CA THR A 185 17.36 7.23 2.01
C THR A 185 18.84 7.49 1.72
N LEU A 186 19.20 8.62 1.09
CA LEU A 186 20.59 9.02 0.92
C LEU A 186 21.27 9.30 2.27
N ILE A 187 20.59 10.00 3.18
CA ILE A 187 21.15 10.29 4.51
C ILE A 187 21.29 9.01 5.34
N LEU A 188 20.29 8.12 5.30
CA LEU A 188 20.22 6.96 6.18
C LEU A 188 20.97 5.73 5.65
N GLY A 189 21.10 5.56 4.34
CA GLY A 189 21.52 4.28 3.77
C GLY A 189 22.54 4.31 2.64
N VAL A 190 23.01 5.48 2.17
CA VAL A 190 23.87 5.54 0.99
C VAL A 190 25.21 4.76 1.16
N ARG A 191 25.69 4.60 2.39
CA ARG A 191 26.94 3.88 2.68
C ARG A 191 26.83 2.37 2.45
N GLU A 192 25.62 1.83 2.45
CA GLU A 192 25.35 0.40 2.25
C GLU A 192 25.04 0.07 0.78
N PHE A 193 24.94 1.07 -0.10
CA PHE A 193 24.60 0.87 -1.50
C PHE A 193 25.65 0.04 -2.22
N ILE A 194 25.20 -0.96 -2.96
CA ILE A 194 26.02 -1.81 -3.81
C ILE A 194 25.74 -1.53 -5.28
N TRP A 195 26.63 -1.95 -6.17
CA TRP A 195 26.37 -1.90 -7.61
C TRP A 195 25.71 -3.21 -8.04
N PRO A 196 24.41 -3.19 -8.41
CA PRO A 196 23.69 -4.42 -8.78
C PRO A 196 24.19 -4.96 -10.13
N ASP A 197 24.02 -6.26 -10.31
CA ASP A 197 24.14 -6.91 -11.61
C ASP A 197 22.93 -6.61 -12.53
N LEU A 198 22.89 -7.19 -13.73
CA LEU A 198 21.78 -6.98 -14.67
C LEU A 198 20.43 -7.42 -14.11
N ALA A 199 20.39 -8.55 -13.38
CA ALA A 199 19.18 -9.05 -12.75
C ALA A 199 18.70 -8.10 -11.63
N GLY A 200 19.63 -7.59 -10.82
CA GLY A 200 19.33 -6.59 -9.79
C GLY A 200 18.78 -5.28 -10.38
N TRP A 201 19.38 -4.77 -11.46
CA TRP A 201 18.88 -3.58 -12.13
C TRP A 201 17.49 -3.78 -12.74
N THR A 202 17.23 -4.92 -13.39
CA THR A 202 15.90 -5.23 -13.93
C THR A 202 14.85 -5.32 -12.82
N ALA A 203 15.19 -5.94 -11.68
CA ALA A 203 14.32 -5.99 -10.52
C ALA A 203 14.03 -4.58 -9.96
N LEU A 204 15.05 -3.74 -9.78
CA LEU A 204 14.91 -2.37 -9.28
C LEU A 204 14.06 -1.49 -10.20
N LEU A 205 14.27 -1.56 -11.51
CA LEU A 205 13.46 -0.85 -12.51
C LEU A 205 12.00 -1.32 -12.44
N GLY A 206 11.77 -2.62 -12.38
CA GLY A 206 10.44 -3.20 -12.20
C GLY A 206 9.76 -2.72 -10.92
N VAL A 207 10.47 -2.71 -9.78
CA VAL A 207 9.96 -2.17 -8.51
C VAL A 207 9.49 -0.73 -8.69
N GLY A 208 10.30 0.13 -9.33
CA GLY A 208 9.95 1.53 -9.57
C GLY A 208 8.71 1.69 -10.46
N LEU A 209 8.66 0.97 -11.58
CA LEU A 209 7.54 1.04 -12.54
C LEU A 209 6.22 0.55 -11.92
N PHE A 210 6.23 -0.62 -11.27
CA PHE A 210 5.03 -1.18 -10.64
C PHE A 210 4.60 -0.36 -9.42
N THR A 211 5.55 0.21 -8.65
CA THR A 211 5.22 1.17 -7.59
C THR A 211 4.47 2.37 -8.16
N GLN A 212 4.96 2.97 -9.24
CA GLN A 212 4.33 4.13 -9.86
C GLN A 212 2.94 3.81 -10.39
N LEU A 213 2.79 2.68 -11.09
CA LEU A 213 1.50 2.21 -11.60
C LEU A 213 0.51 1.97 -10.45
N GLY A 214 0.94 1.31 -9.39
CA GLY A 214 0.15 1.04 -8.20
C GLY A 214 -0.32 2.31 -7.50
N GLN A 215 0.59 3.26 -7.25
CA GLN A 215 0.30 4.52 -6.57
C GLN A 215 -0.63 5.43 -7.38
N LEU A 216 -0.41 5.57 -8.69
CA LEU A 216 -1.29 6.37 -9.55
C LEU A 216 -2.68 5.75 -9.64
N SER A 217 -2.77 4.43 -9.78
CA SER A 217 -4.05 3.72 -9.84
C SER A 217 -4.83 3.82 -8.53
N LEU A 218 -4.15 3.72 -7.37
CA LEU A 218 -4.72 3.94 -6.05
C LEU A 218 -5.25 5.37 -5.90
N THR A 219 -4.42 6.37 -6.24
CA THR A 219 -4.79 7.77 -6.09
C THR A 219 -5.98 8.13 -6.99
N ARG A 220 -6.01 7.63 -8.23
CA ARG A 220 -7.16 7.78 -9.13
C ARG A 220 -8.41 7.08 -8.60
N ALA A 221 -8.27 5.88 -8.03
CA ALA A 221 -9.41 5.20 -7.41
C ALA A 221 -10.00 6.03 -6.26
N MET A 222 -9.15 6.65 -5.44
CA MET A 222 -9.57 7.54 -4.36
C MET A 222 -10.16 8.89 -4.84
N GLN A 223 -9.99 9.27 -6.10
CA GLN A 223 -10.72 10.41 -6.69
C GLN A 223 -12.19 10.08 -7.01
N VAL A 224 -12.44 8.81 -7.31
CA VAL A 224 -13.75 8.34 -7.81
C VAL A 224 -14.60 7.72 -6.70
N ASP A 225 -13.97 7.12 -5.70
CA ASP A 225 -14.65 6.35 -4.65
C ASP A 225 -14.15 6.76 -3.25
N SER A 226 -14.85 6.33 -2.20
CA SER A 226 -14.49 6.59 -0.80
C SER A 226 -13.16 5.94 -0.41
N ALA A 227 -12.48 6.52 0.59
CA ALA A 227 -11.23 5.97 1.11
C ALA A 227 -11.43 4.55 1.66
N SER A 228 -12.49 4.35 2.43
CA SER A 228 -12.83 3.06 3.05
C SER A 228 -12.99 1.95 2.02
N ARG A 229 -13.75 2.21 0.95
CA ARG A 229 -14.00 1.23 -0.11
C ARG A 229 -12.77 0.97 -0.95
N THR A 230 -12.05 2.02 -1.31
CA THR A 230 -10.81 1.89 -2.09
C THR A 230 -9.78 1.06 -1.33
N THR A 231 -9.59 1.30 -0.03
CA THR A 231 -8.61 0.56 0.76
C THR A 231 -9.07 -0.85 1.13
N SER A 232 -10.37 -1.11 1.30
CA SER A 232 -10.87 -2.48 1.53
C SER A 232 -10.57 -3.40 0.34
N LEU A 233 -10.60 -2.88 -0.88
CA LEU A 233 -10.23 -3.65 -2.08
C LEU A 233 -8.72 -3.91 -2.18
N SER A 234 -7.87 -3.26 -1.37
CA SER A 234 -6.43 -3.55 -1.35
C SER A 234 -6.10 -4.94 -0.81
N TYR A 235 -7.00 -5.57 -0.05
CA TYR A 235 -6.81 -6.97 0.38
C TYR A 235 -6.63 -7.94 -0.80
N LEU A 236 -7.15 -7.62 -1.99
CA LEU A 236 -6.90 -8.41 -3.21
C LEU A 236 -5.42 -8.51 -3.58
N GLN A 237 -4.60 -7.57 -3.13
CA GLN A 237 -3.15 -7.65 -3.30
C GLN A 237 -2.57 -8.92 -2.65
N ILE A 238 -3.13 -9.39 -1.53
CA ILE A 238 -2.68 -10.61 -0.84
C ILE A 238 -2.93 -11.83 -1.74
N VAL A 239 -4.11 -11.87 -2.39
CA VAL A 239 -4.44 -12.96 -3.32
C VAL A 239 -3.51 -12.96 -4.52
N PHE A 240 -3.27 -11.78 -5.12
CA PHE A 240 -2.32 -11.65 -6.22
C PHE A 240 -0.89 -12.01 -5.79
N ALA A 241 -0.47 -11.62 -4.57
CA ALA A 241 0.84 -12.00 -4.04
C ALA A 241 0.97 -13.52 -3.87
N ALA A 242 -0.06 -14.21 -3.38
CA ALA A 242 -0.07 -15.67 -3.26
C ALA A 242 0.04 -16.36 -4.64
N VAL A 243 -0.69 -15.86 -5.65
CA VAL A 243 -0.62 -16.39 -7.03
C VAL A 243 0.76 -16.15 -7.63
N LEU A 244 1.32 -14.95 -7.48
CA LEU A 244 2.67 -14.64 -7.98
C LEU A 244 3.75 -15.44 -7.23
N GLY A 245 3.60 -15.66 -5.94
CA GLY A 245 4.45 -16.51 -5.11
C GLY A 245 4.50 -17.94 -5.65
N TRP A 246 3.34 -18.49 -5.98
CA TRP A 246 3.25 -19.82 -6.58
C TRP A 246 3.89 -19.87 -7.96
N LEU A 247 3.58 -18.93 -8.85
CA LEU A 247 4.03 -18.94 -10.24
C LEU A 247 5.55 -18.68 -10.40
N PHE A 248 6.12 -17.77 -9.60
CA PHE A 248 7.49 -17.28 -9.81
C PHE A 248 8.49 -17.74 -8.74
N PHE A 249 8.01 -18.16 -7.56
CA PHE A 249 8.86 -18.53 -6.44
C PHE A 249 8.66 -19.98 -5.99
N ASN A 250 7.87 -20.79 -6.73
CA ASN A 250 7.52 -22.18 -6.38
C ASN A 250 6.93 -22.30 -4.94
N GLU A 251 6.31 -21.24 -4.43
CA GLU A 251 5.64 -21.24 -3.13
C GLU A 251 4.27 -21.89 -3.28
N ILE A 252 4.16 -23.21 -3.02
CA ILE A 252 2.88 -23.92 -3.11
C ILE A 252 1.94 -23.39 -2.02
N PRO A 253 0.78 -22.80 -2.39
CA PRO A 253 -0.15 -22.29 -1.40
C PRO A 253 -0.69 -23.41 -0.51
N SER A 254 -0.61 -23.25 0.80
CA SER A 254 -1.21 -24.18 1.76
C SER A 254 -2.75 -24.16 1.65
N SER A 255 -3.42 -25.18 2.19
CA SER A 255 -4.89 -25.19 2.29
C SER A 255 -5.42 -23.96 3.05
N ALA A 256 -4.72 -23.51 4.09
CA ALA A 256 -5.02 -22.29 4.83
C ALA A 256 -4.90 -21.04 3.93
N THR A 257 -3.86 -20.98 3.09
CA THR A 257 -3.69 -19.88 2.10
C THR A 257 -4.84 -19.83 1.11
N LEU A 258 -5.25 -20.99 0.57
CA LEU A 258 -6.37 -21.08 -0.38
C LEU A 258 -7.71 -20.70 0.27
N ALA A 259 -7.99 -21.20 1.48
CA ALA A 259 -9.21 -20.87 2.23
C ALA A 259 -9.26 -19.36 2.56
N GLY A 260 -8.17 -18.80 3.07
CA GLY A 260 -8.08 -17.36 3.37
C GLY A 260 -8.20 -16.48 2.13
N ALA A 261 -7.56 -16.85 1.01
CA ALA A 261 -7.70 -16.16 -0.27
C ALA A 261 -9.15 -16.20 -0.77
N GLY A 262 -9.86 -17.33 -0.63
CA GLY A 262 -11.28 -17.46 -0.95
C GLY A 262 -12.15 -16.50 -0.16
N LEU A 263 -11.92 -16.36 1.15
CA LEU A 263 -12.64 -15.40 2.00
C LEU A 263 -12.37 -13.94 1.57
N ILE A 264 -11.12 -13.59 1.26
CA ILE A 264 -10.76 -12.25 0.78
C ILE A 264 -11.46 -11.94 -0.54
N LEU A 265 -11.48 -12.89 -1.48
CA LEU A 265 -12.19 -12.74 -2.76
C LEU A 265 -13.70 -12.55 -2.55
N LEU A 266 -14.32 -13.34 -1.68
CA LEU A 266 -15.74 -13.19 -1.35
C LEU A 266 -16.05 -11.81 -0.78
N GLY A 267 -15.27 -11.32 0.19
CA GLY A 267 -15.39 -9.97 0.74
C GLY A 267 -15.28 -8.89 -0.33
N ALA A 268 -14.30 -9.01 -1.24
CA ALA A 268 -14.10 -8.06 -2.33
C ALA A 268 -15.25 -8.06 -3.33
N VAL A 269 -15.79 -9.23 -3.70
CA VAL A 269 -16.94 -9.37 -4.61
C VAL A 269 -18.20 -8.76 -4.00
N VAL A 270 -18.49 -9.04 -2.73
CA VAL A 270 -19.64 -8.45 -2.02
C VAL A 270 -19.52 -6.92 -1.96
N SER A 271 -18.33 -6.40 -1.67
CA SER A 271 -18.09 -4.95 -1.67
C SER A 271 -18.25 -4.31 -3.06
N ALA A 272 -17.87 -5.03 -4.11
CA ALA A 272 -17.99 -4.56 -5.48
C ALA A 272 -19.45 -4.56 -5.98
N TRP A 273 -20.23 -5.56 -5.62
CA TRP A 273 -21.64 -5.69 -6.07
C TRP A 273 -22.56 -4.64 -5.45
N ASN A 274 -22.35 -4.26 -4.19
CA ASN A 274 -23.15 -3.25 -3.52
C ASN A 274 -22.76 -1.81 -3.92
N GLN A 275 -22.57 -1.53 -5.22
CA GLN A 275 -22.41 -0.18 -5.71
C GLN A 275 -23.75 0.56 -5.66
N PRO A 276 -23.91 1.67 -4.92
CA PRO A 276 -25.02 2.58 -5.19
C PRO A 276 -24.83 3.11 -6.61
N SER A 277 -25.79 2.84 -7.49
CA SER A 277 -25.81 3.38 -8.85
C SER A 277 -25.69 4.90 -8.76
N ARG A 278 -24.73 5.49 -9.47
CA ARG A 278 -24.50 6.95 -9.56
C ARG A 278 -25.74 7.77 -10.01
N GLN A 279 -26.78 7.12 -10.50
CA GLN A 279 -28.01 7.78 -11.00
C GLN A 279 -28.90 8.41 -9.94
N ASN A 280 -28.79 8.04 -8.65
CA ASN A 280 -29.67 8.58 -7.62
C ASN A 280 -29.16 9.84 -6.89
N SER A 281 -27.89 10.22 -7.06
CA SER A 281 -27.34 11.44 -6.44
C SER A 281 -27.66 12.70 -7.25
N ASP A 282 -27.83 12.60 -8.56
CA ASP A 282 -28.14 13.77 -9.42
C ASP A 282 -29.63 14.17 -9.31
N HIS A 283 -30.53 13.24 -8.97
CA HIS A 283 -31.95 13.55 -8.72
C HIS A 283 -32.24 14.12 -7.33
N ALA A 284 -31.37 13.88 -6.33
CA ALA A 284 -31.52 14.45 -4.99
C ALA A 284 -30.93 15.89 -4.89
N ALA A 285 -30.05 16.27 -5.81
CA ALA A 285 -29.47 17.63 -5.88
C ALA A 285 -30.33 18.61 -6.72
N GLN A 286 -31.40 18.10 -7.40
CA GLN A 286 -32.33 18.91 -8.19
C GLN A 286 -33.70 19.09 -7.52
N LYS A 287 -33.88 18.67 -6.29
CA LYS A 287 -35.05 18.98 -5.45
C LYS A 287 -34.59 19.80 -4.23
#